data_8e7b859d07fd8976b9c8cff33fd05ebd
#
_entry.id   8e7b859d07fd8976b9c8cff33fd05ebd
#
_cell.length_a   1.000
_cell.length_b   1.000
_cell.length_c   1.000
_cell.angle_alpha   90.00
_cell.angle_beta   90.00
_cell.angle_gamma   90.00
#
_symmetry.space_group_name_H-M   'P 1'
#
loop_
_entity.id
_entity.type
_entity.pdbx_description
1 polymer ?
#
loop_
_entity_poly.entity_id
_entity_poly.type
_entity_poly.pdbx_seq_one_letter_code
_entity_poly.pdbx_strand_id
1 'polypeptide(L)'
;MKSRYLGYLLVSLIASFSIVFVLLPVIEFNVNFETIDLGYYCDHRERGDYIIQTQHEWDDLWQKTYGSSLEAPDINFSSAIVLAVYMGERATGGYRIEITNIGENEEHIRVYIRETRPSPFDFVTMALTQPYHIVKLNRIPKLIVFIHT
;
A
#
# COMPACT_ATOMS: atom_id res chain seq x y z
N MET A 1 30.37 76.50 -21.75
CA MET A 1 29.30 76.01 -20.81
C MET A 1 29.25 74.49 -20.86
N LYS A 2 29.74 73.83 -19.80
CA LYS A 2 29.84 72.38 -19.72
C LYS A 2 28.59 71.80 -19.00
N SER A 3 27.79 71.04 -19.74
CA SER A 3 26.65 70.29 -19.15
C SER A 3 27.20 68.99 -18.51
N ARG A 4 26.95 68.83 -17.22
CA ARG A 4 27.35 67.64 -16.45
C ARG A 4 26.16 66.68 -16.39
N TYR A 5 26.22 65.61 -17.16
CA TYR A 5 25.21 64.53 -17.02
C TYR A 5 25.63 63.66 -15.81
N LEU A 6 24.76 63.71 -14.80
CA LEU A 6 24.87 62.87 -13.63
C LEU A 6 24.18 61.54 -13.94
N GLY A 7 24.97 60.48 -14.20
CA GLY A 7 24.44 59.14 -14.43
C GLY A 7 24.01 58.52 -13.12
N TYR A 8 22.72 58.21 -13.01
CA TYR A 8 22.20 57.37 -11.92
C TYR A 8 22.49 55.90 -12.22
N LEU A 9 23.38 55.33 -11.45
CA LEU A 9 23.58 53.86 -11.41
C LEU A 9 22.48 53.26 -10.59
N LEU A 10 21.47 52.70 -11.28
CA LEU A 10 20.44 51.82 -10.65
C LEU A 10 21.07 50.48 -10.35
N VAL A 11 21.51 50.28 -9.11
CA VAL A 11 21.86 48.96 -8.60
C VAL A 11 20.55 48.23 -8.28
N SER A 12 20.14 47.37 -9.20
CA SER A 12 19.03 46.45 -8.95
C SER A 12 19.50 45.33 -8.02
N LEU A 13 19.13 45.43 -6.75
CA LEU A 13 19.32 44.37 -5.76
C LEU A 13 18.29 43.25 -6.06
N ILE A 14 18.70 42.26 -6.84
CA ILE A 14 17.90 41.02 -7.01
C ILE A 14 18.09 40.20 -5.74
N ALA A 15 17.17 40.35 -4.80
CA ALA A 15 17.05 39.43 -3.68
C ALA A 15 16.58 38.08 -4.19
N SER A 16 17.50 37.14 -4.40
CA SER A 16 17.17 35.75 -4.68
C SER A 16 16.55 35.14 -3.42
N PHE A 17 15.25 35.03 -3.41
CA PHE A 17 14.49 34.32 -2.38
C PHE A 17 14.69 32.82 -2.62
N SER A 18 15.71 32.22 -2.02
CA SER A 18 15.89 30.77 -1.99
C SER A 18 14.80 30.19 -1.11
N ILE A 19 13.73 29.65 -1.72
CA ILE A 19 12.74 28.84 -1.00
C ILE A 19 13.45 27.55 -0.58
N VAL A 20 13.88 27.48 0.67
CA VAL A 20 14.35 26.24 1.28
C VAL A 20 13.11 25.39 1.52
N PHE A 21 12.89 24.41 0.66
CA PHE A 21 11.85 23.40 0.85
C PHE A 21 12.34 22.46 1.95
N VAL A 22 11.95 22.75 3.19
CA VAL A 22 12.21 21.84 4.31
C VAL A 22 11.26 20.67 4.16
N LEU A 23 11.77 19.53 3.71
CA LEU A 23 11.05 18.26 3.76
C LEU A 23 10.90 17.85 5.23
N LEU A 24 9.80 18.25 5.83
CA LEU A 24 9.43 17.75 7.16
C LEU A 24 9.14 16.25 7.05
N PRO A 25 9.64 15.42 7.98
CA PRO A 25 9.30 14.01 8.00
C PRO A 25 7.78 13.87 8.17
N VAL A 26 7.18 13.05 7.33
CA VAL A 26 5.76 12.70 7.47
C VAL A 26 5.63 11.86 8.73
N ILE A 27 4.96 12.38 9.74
CA ILE A 27 4.67 11.63 10.96
C ILE A 27 3.54 10.66 10.63
N GLU A 28 3.78 9.37 10.86
CA GLU A 28 2.78 8.31 10.70
C GLU A 28 2.53 7.63 12.04
N PHE A 29 1.27 7.36 12.32
CA PHE A 29 0.83 6.58 13.46
C PHE A 29 0.52 5.15 13.01
N ASN A 30 0.96 4.15 13.77
CA ASN A 30 0.65 2.76 13.45
C ASN A 30 -0.84 2.49 13.63
N VAL A 31 -1.44 1.86 12.63
CA VAL A 31 -2.80 1.34 12.65
C VAL A 31 -2.75 -0.15 12.95
N ASN A 32 -3.44 -0.57 13.99
CA ASN A 32 -3.56 -1.99 14.33
C ASN A 32 -4.46 -2.70 13.30
N PHE A 33 -4.04 -3.88 12.88
CA PHE A 33 -4.82 -4.75 12.02
C PHE A 33 -4.75 -6.20 12.52
N GLU A 34 -5.72 -6.98 12.11
CA GLU A 34 -5.83 -8.41 12.40
C GLU A 34 -5.71 -9.20 11.11
N THR A 35 -4.84 -10.19 11.06
CA THR A 35 -4.77 -11.12 9.94
C THR A 35 -5.98 -12.03 9.97
N ILE A 36 -6.79 -11.99 8.89
CA ILE A 36 -7.86 -12.96 8.66
C ILE A 36 -7.26 -14.25 8.12
N ASP A 37 -6.43 -14.12 7.08
CA ASP A 37 -5.72 -15.26 6.51
C ASP A 37 -4.44 -14.84 5.78
N LEU A 38 -3.46 -15.73 5.76
CA LEU A 38 -2.19 -15.57 5.05
C LEU A 38 -1.79 -16.94 4.51
N GLY A 39 -1.65 -17.06 3.21
CA GLY A 39 -1.39 -18.35 2.60
C GLY A 39 -0.62 -18.30 1.30
N TYR A 40 -0.39 -19.50 0.76
CA TYR A 40 0.33 -19.72 -0.48
C TYR A 40 -0.47 -20.43 -1.55
N TYR A 41 -1.69 -20.86 -1.21
CA TYR A 41 -2.57 -21.62 -2.10
C TYR A 41 -3.99 -21.09 -2.00
N CYS A 42 -4.51 -20.61 -3.11
CA CYS A 42 -5.89 -20.19 -3.26
C CYS A 42 -6.33 -20.31 -4.71
N ASP A 43 -7.62 -20.11 -4.98
CA ASP A 43 -8.16 -20.14 -6.34
C ASP A 43 -7.96 -18.81 -7.08
N HIS A 44 -7.65 -17.74 -6.36
CA HIS A 44 -7.41 -16.41 -6.93
C HIS A 44 -6.02 -16.33 -7.57
N ARG A 45 -5.96 -16.36 -8.89
CA ARG A 45 -4.71 -16.42 -9.66
C ARG A 45 -4.17 -15.08 -10.13
N GLU A 46 -4.96 -14.04 -10.05
CA GLU A 46 -4.59 -12.70 -10.51
C GLU A 46 -3.84 -11.94 -9.42
N ARG A 47 -2.88 -11.10 -9.85
CA ARG A 47 -2.26 -10.13 -8.94
C ARG A 47 -3.23 -8.98 -8.70
N GLY A 48 -3.34 -8.54 -7.44
CA GLY A 48 -4.17 -7.39 -7.11
C GLY A 48 -4.12 -7.00 -5.65
N ASP A 49 -4.48 -5.74 -5.41
CA ASP A 49 -4.67 -5.15 -4.09
C ASP A 49 -6.13 -4.71 -4.00
N TYR A 50 -6.81 -5.12 -2.93
CA TYR A 50 -8.25 -4.93 -2.77
C TYR A 50 -8.56 -4.21 -1.47
N ILE A 51 -9.50 -3.26 -1.56
CA ILE A 51 -10.10 -2.58 -0.42
C ILE A 51 -11.57 -3.00 -0.40
N ILE A 52 -11.97 -3.73 0.62
CA ILE A 52 -13.29 -4.30 0.76
C ILE A 52 -14.03 -3.53 1.86
N GLN A 53 -15.17 -2.97 1.52
CA GLN A 53 -15.93 -2.08 2.40
C GLN A 53 -17.38 -2.52 2.60
N THR A 54 -17.82 -3.56 1.89
CA THR A 54 -19.19 -4.08 1.93
C THR A 54 -19.20 -5.59 2.02
N GLN A 55 -20.30 -6.15 2.55
CA GLN A 55 -20.48 -7.60 2.64
C GLN A 55 -20.45 -8.26 1.25
N HIS A 56 -21.06 -7.64 0.25
CA HIS A 56 -21.08 -8.19 -1.11
C HIS A 56 -19.68 -8.31 -1.72
N GLU A 57 -18.85 -7.26 -1.59
CA GLU A 57 -17.43 -7.30 -2.05
C GLU A 57 -16.63 -8.38 -1.31
N TRP A 58 -16.96 -8.58 -0.01
CA TRP A 58 -16.31 -9.59 0.81
C TRP A 58 -16.67 -11.00 0.36
N ASP A 59 -17.94 -11.27 0.17
CA ASP A 59 -18.43 -12.57 -0.29
C ASP A 59 -17.87 -12.93 -1.66
N ASP A 60 -17.80 -11.95 -2.58
CA ASP A 60 -17.23 -12.11 -3.91
C ASP A 60 -15.72 -12.42 -3.85
N LEU A 61 -14.95 -11.69 -3.03
CA LEU A 61 -13.52 -11.93 -2.87
C LEU A 61 -13.26 -13.29 -2.21
N TRP A 62 -14.03 -13.62 -1.18
CA TRP A 62 -13.93 -14.89 -0.47
C TRP A 62 -14.20 -16.07 -1.40
N GLN A 63 -15.23 -15.99 -2.19
CA GLN A 63 -15.56 -17.01 -3.19
C GLN A 63 -14.46 -17.15 -4.26
N LYS A 64 -13.86 -16.05 -4.72
CA LYS A 64 -12.73 -16.10 -5.66
C LYS A 64 -11.49 -16.72 -5.04
N THR A 65 -11.32 -16.58 -3.72
CA THR A 65 -10.13 -17.05 -3.01
C THR A 65 -10.21 -18.53 -2.65
N TYR A 66 -11.39 -18.99 -2.20
CA TYR A 66 -11.57 -20.33 -1.65
C TYR A 66 -12.62 -21.18 -2.38
N GLY A 67 -13.23 -20.65 -3.44
CA GLY A 67 -14.38 -21.27 -4.07
C GLY A 67 -15.64 -21.21 -3.18
N SER A 68 -16.66 -21.98 -3.54
CA SER A 68 -17.94 -22.01 -2.82
C SER A 68 -17.98 -22.96 -1.62
N SER A 69 -16.86 -23.59 -1.28
CA SER A 69 -16.79 -24.64 -0.24
C SER A 69 -16.58 -24.10 1.17
N LEU A 70 -16.13 -22.85 1.31
CA LEU A 70 -15.88 -22.23 2.60
C LEU A 70 -16.79 -21.01 2.77
N GLU A 71 -17.46 -20.95 3.92
CA GLU A 71 -18.22 -19.77 4.30
C GLU A 71 -17.32 -18.64 4.76
N ALA A 72 -17.61 -17.43 4.31
CA ALA A 72 -16.82 -16.25 4.68
C ALA A 72 -17.04 -15.91 6.16
N PRO A 73 -15.99 -15.51 6.90
CA PRO A 73 -16.12 -15.01 8.25
C PRO A 73 -17.02 -13.77 8.30
N ASP A 74 -17.82 -13.65 9.38
CA ASP A 74 -18.64 -12.47 9.62
C ASP A 74 -17.78 -11.23 9.89
N ILE A 75 -18.05 -10.15 9.15
CA ILE A 75 -17.37 -8.87 9.32
C ILE A 75 -18.39 -7.74 9.44
N ASN A 76 -18.23 -6.93 10.48
CA ASN A 76 -19.06 -5.73 10.62
C ASN A 76 -18.48 -4.57 9.81
N PHE A 77 -18.90 -4.44 8.56
CA PHE A 77 -18.46 -3.38 7.66
C PHE A 77 -18.93 -1.97 8.04
N SER A 78 -19.78 -1.82 9.07
CA SER A 78 -20.07 -0.48 9.61
C SER A 78 -18.88 0.12 10.36
N SER A 79 -18.04 -0.74 10.95
CA SER A 79 -16.89 -0.34 11.79
C SER A 79 -15.53 -0.84 11.29
N ALA A 80 -15.52 -1.77 10.32
CA ALA A 80 -14.29 -2.36 9.80
C ALA A 80 -14.21 -2.27 8.27
N ILE A 81 -13.00 -2.45 7.76
CA ILE A 81 -12.69 -2.70 6.36
C ILE A 81 -11.74 -3.89 6.26
N VAL A 82 -11.71 -4.53 5.10
CA VAL A 82 -10.77 -5.60 4.80
C VAL A 82 -9.83 -5.12 3.69
N LEU A 83 -8.55 -5.40 3.86
CA LEU A 83 -7.53 -5.23 2.83
C LEU A 83 -7.01 -6.61 2.44
N ALA A 84 -6.86 -6.84 1.15
CA ALA A 84 -6.33 -8.09 0.65
C ALA A 84 -5.31 -7.83 -0.45
N VAL A 85 -4.19 -8.54 -0.39
CA VAL A 85 -3.11 -8.44 -1.37
C VAL A 85 -2.80 -9.82 -1.92
N TYR A 86 -2.73 -9.93 -3.23
CA TYR A 86 -2.44 -11.17 -3.95
C TYR A 86 -1.23 -10.98 -4.86
N MET A 87 -0.27 -11.89 -4.76
CA MET A 87 0.91 -11.84 -5.63
C MET A 87 0.60 -12.36 -7.04
N GLY A 88 -0.53 -13.04 -7.22
CA GLY A 88 -0.86 -13.79 -8.43
C GLY A 88 -0.14 -15.14 -8.49
N GLU A 89 -0.47 -15.95 -9.49
CA GLU A 89 0.09 -17.29 -9.66
C GLU A 89 1.58 -17.26 -9.92
N ARG A 90 2.34 -18.14 -9.25
CA ARG A 90 3.77 -18.37 -9.36
C ARG A 90 4.04 -19.83 -9.71
N ALA A 91 5.07 -20.05 -10.52
CA ALA A 91 5.41 -21.38 -11.03
C ALA A 91 6.04 -22.31 -9.96
N THR A 92 6.49 -21.74 -8.84
CA THR A 92 7.19 -22.47 -7.78
C THR A 92 6.80 -21.94 -6.41
N GLY A 93 7.14 -22.66 -5.35
CA GLY A 93 7.16 -22.13 -3.99
C GLY A 93 8.24 -21.09 -3.77
N GLY A 94 8.39 -20.61 -2.52
CA GLY A 94 9.38 -19.60 -2.12
C GLY A 94 8.94 -18.16 -2.30
N TYR A 95 7.79 -17.90 -2.93
CA TYR A 95 7.18 -16.57 -3.03
C TYR A 95 6.29 -16.29 -1.83
N ARG A 96 6.28 -15.03 -1.38
CA ARG A 96 5.43 -14.56 -0.29
C ARG A 96 5.04 -13.10 -0.52
N ILE A 97 3.82 -12.75 -0.16
CA ILE A 97 3.33 -11.38 -0.07
C ILE A 97 2.73 -11.17 1.33
N GLU A 98 3.02 -10.04 1.95
CA GLU A 98 2.59 -9.78 3.31
C GLU A 98 2.41 -8.30 3.57
N ILE A 99 1.28 -7.90 4.15
CA ILE A 99 1.10 -6.58 4.74
C ILE A 99 1.88 -6.58 6.06
N THR A 100 2.94 -5.78 6.13
CA THR A 100 3.86 -5.76 7.28
C THR A 100 3.57 -4.64 8.25
N ASN A 101 3.00 -3.54 7.75
CA ASN A 101 2.63 -2.38 8.54
C ASN A 101 1.53 -1.59 7.86
N ILE A 102 0.73 -0.88 8.66
CA ILE A 102 -0.23 0.10 8.19
C ILE A 102 0.02 1.39 8.98
N GLY A 103 0.34 2.47 8.26
CA GLY A 103 0.58 3.78 8.83
C GLY A 103 -0.52 4.76 8.45
N GLU A 104 -0.92 5.61 9.39
CA GLU A 104 -1.88 6.69 9.20
C GLU A 104 -1.17 8.04 9.35
N ASN A 105 -1.37 8.93 8.39
CA ASN A 105 -1.04 10.35 8.52
C ASN A 105 -2.30 11.20 8.37
N GLU A 106 -2.16 12.52 8.22
CA GLU A 106 -3.30 13.43 8.10
C GLU A 106 -4.18 13.15 6.88
N GLU A 107 -3.61 12.69 5.77
CA GLU A 107 -4.30 12.55 4.47
C GLU A 107 -4.58 11.11 4.07
N HIS A 108 -3.67 10.17 4.41
CA HIS A 108 -3.65 8.83 3.85
C HIS A 108 -3.48 7.76 4.92
N ILE A 109 -3.94 6.57 4.57
CA ILE A 109 -3.52 5.31 5.17
C ILE A 109 -2.55 4.65 4.19
N ARG A 110 -1.33 4.36 4.64
CA ARG A 110 -0.31 3.67 3.85
C ARG A 110 -0.21 2.23 4.30
N VAL A 111 -0.41 1.33 3.35
CA VAL A 111 -0.33 -0.12 3.57
C VAL A 111 0.99 -0.61 3.01
N TYR A 112 1.92 -0.97 3.89
CA TYR A 112 3.25 -1.44 3.51
C TYR A 112 3.23 -2.93 3.26
N ILE A 113 3.60 -3.31 2.04
CA ILE A 113 3.56 -4.68 1.55
C ILE A 113 4.99 -5.12 1.25
N ARG A 114 5.37 -6.25 1.85
CA ARG A 114 6.63 -6.91 1.53
C ARG A 114 6.39 -8.07 0.59
N GLU A 115 7.13 -8.10 -0.50
CA GLU A 115 7.18 -9.22 -1.42
C GLU A 115 8.52 -9.96 -1.29
N THR A 116 8.45 -11.25 -1.08
CA THR A 116 9.64 -12.10 -1.07
C THR A 116 9.63 -13.00 -2.31
N ARG A 117 10.80 -13.13 -2.94
CA ARG A 117 11.04 -14.02 -4.07
C ARG A 117 12.17 -14.99 -3.73
N PRO A 118 12.10 -16.23 -4.18
CA PRO A 118 13.20 -17.15 -3.97
C PRO A 118 14.45 -16.69 -4.71
N SER A 119 15.61 -16.91 -4.10
CA SER A 119 16.89 -16.75 -4.76
C SER A 119 17.09 -17.85 -5.83
N PRO A 120 17.87 -17.61 -6.89
CA PRO A 120 18.20 -18.64 -7.91
C PRO A 120 18.82 -19.92 -7.36
N PHE A 121 19.36 -19.87 -6.14
CA PHE A 121 20.00 -21.03 -5.47
C PHE A 121 19.14 -21.65 -4.37
N ASP A 122 17.93 -21.14 -4.15
CA ASP A 122 17.03 -21.69 -3.14
C ASP A 122 16.39 -23.00 -3.64
N PHE A 123 16.30 -23.97 -2.75
CA PHE A 123 15.50 -25.16 -3.00
C PHE A 123 14.02 -24.83 -2.79
N VAL A 124 13.26 -24.83 -3.87
CA VAL A 124 11.82 -24.53 -3.85
C VAL A 124 11.00 -25.72 -4.33
N THR A 125 9.76 -25.79 -3.89
CA THR A 125 8.82 -26.79 -4.40
C THR A 125 8.42 -26.43 -5.83
N MET A 126 8.36 -27.44 -6.70
CA MET A 126 7.91 -27.32 -8.09
C MET A 126 6.37 -27.43 -8.15
N ALA A 127 5.70 -26.51 -7.49
CA ALA A 127 4.25 -26.45 -7.43
C ALA A 127 3.78 -25.02 -7.69
N LEU A 128 2.68 -24.86 -8.41
CA LEU A 128 2.02 -23.57 -8.58
C LEU A 128 1.60 -23.04 -7.21
N THR A 129 1.88 -21.78 -6.93
CA THR A 129 1.47 -21.11 -5.70
C THR A 129 0.78 -19.80 -6.00
N GLN A 130 -0.11 -19.38 -5.12
CA GLN A 130 -0.86 -18.11 -5.19
C GLN A 130 -0.76 -17.42 -3.83
N PRO A 131 0.40 -16.76 -3.55
CA PRO A 131 0.60 -16.11 -2.25
C PRO A 131 -0.36 -14.94 -2.04
N TYR A 132 -0.93 -14.85 -0.85
CA TYR A 132 -1.88 -13.80 -0.48
C TYR A 132 -1.83 -13.48 1.01
N HIS A 133 -2.34 -12.29 1.37
CA HIS A 133 -2.56 -11.88 2.75
C HIS A 133 -3.83 -11.04 2.82
N ILE A 134 -4.74 -11.41 3.74
CA ILE A 134 -6.01 -10.74 4.00
C ILE A 134 -6.02 -10.25 5.44
N VAL A 135 -6.29 -8.98 5.64
CA VAL A 135 -6.30 -8.36 6.97
C VAL A 135 -7.56 -7.52 7.18
N LYS A 136 -7.97 -7.40 8.43
CA LYS A 136 -9.08 -6.55 8.87
C LYS A 136 -8.53 -5.43 9.76
N LEU A 137 -9.04 -4.21 9.59
CA LEU A 137 -8.75 -3.07 10.46
C LEU A 137 -10.00 -2.23 10.68
N ASN A 138 -9.94 -1.34 11.66
CA ASN A 138 -11.02 -0.39 11.89
C ASN A 138 -11.19 0.54 10.68
N ARG A 139 -12.44 0.89 10.37
CA ARG A 139 -12.74 1.81 9.27
C ARG A 139 -12.23 3.20 9.59
N ILE A 140 -11.36 3.72 8.73
CA ILE A 140 -10.83 5.08 8.79
C ILE A 140 -11.20 5.76 7.48
N PRO A 141 -11.89 6.92 7.48
CA PRO A 141 -12.36 7.59 6.27
C PRO A 141 -11.24 8.41 5.60
N LYS A 142 -10.18 7.72 5.17
CA LYS A 142 -9.02 8.30 4.48
C LYS A 142 -8.70 7.49 3.22
N LEU A 143 -7.99 8.12 2.31
CA LEU A 143 -7.48 7.45 1.11
C LEU A 143 -6.46 6.37 1.51
N ILE A 144 -6.61 5.18 0.96
CA ILE A 144 -5.71 4.05 1.19
C ILE A 144 -4.75 3.93 0.02
N VAL A 145 -3.46 3.85 0.33
CA VAL A 145 -2.36 3.73 -0.65
C VAL A 145 -1.54 2.49 -0.33
N PHE A 146 -1.43 1.57 -1.29
CA PHE A 146 -0.59 0.39 -1.18
C PHE A 146 0.83 0.68 -1.63
N ILE A 147 1.82 0.27 -0.83
CA ILE A 147 3.25 0.50 -1.06
C ILE A 147 3.96 -0.86 -1.03
N HIS A 148 4.37 -1.31 -2.22
CA HIS A 148 5.12 -2.56 -2.41
C HIS A 148 6.62 -2.32 -2.28
N THR A 149 7.32 -3.18 -1.50
CA THR A 149 8.77 -3.13 -1.26
C THR A 149 9.42 -4.49 -1.48
#